data_64878e4ea9b3c8fd179c16c4ffd4d723
#
_entry.id   64878e4ea9b3c8fd179c16c4ffd4d723
#
_cell.length_a   1.000
_cell.length_b   1.000
_cell.length_c   1.000
_cell.angle_alpha   90.00
_cell.angle_beta   90.00
_cell.angle_gamma   90.00
#
_symmetry.space_group_name_H-M   'P 1'
#
loop_
_entity.id
_entity.type
_entity.pdbx_description
1 polymer ?
#
loop_
_entity_poly.entity_id
_entity_poly.type
_entity_poly.pdbx_seq_one_letter_code
_entity_poly.pdbx_strand_id
1 'polypeptide(L)'
;MGWPPANHPVINSCHTAEGGKRRTSSVVLITVALSVLLPGSLSAGDHSTAKVAYVIDGDTVILNSGERVRLLGINTPEIAHKKTWGEPLGEEARQELIRLVDNKTVSIEPGIESRDRYGRLLAHLTSSDGKSIEATLLEQGLAAVVVIPPNVDHLPEFTRVEEQARKAKRGLWGLPYFEPRSADALNDSDQGFRRVRGRVVRVASTKKSISLQLSHRFSITIHRQEWERYWQGHPEQYLHQWVTVRGWLVSSGRGWRINIGHPAMLHLNPS
;
A
#
# COMPACT_ATOMS: atom_id res chain seq x y z
N MET A 1 -8.17 7.44 53.13
CA MET A 1 -8.14 6.22 53.93
C MET A 1 -7.44 5.18 53.05
N GLY A 2 -6.27 4.70 53.20
CA GLY A 2 -5.36 4.50 54.28
C GLY A 2 -4.50 3.32 53.88
N TRP A 3 -3.26 3.59 53.54
CA TRP A 3 -2.21 2.57 53.52
C TRP A 3 -1.91 2.14 54.93
N PRO A 4 -1.35 0.95 55.29
CA PRO A 4 0.07 0.67 55.31
C PRO A 4 0.45 -0.83 55.36
N PRO A 5 1.68 -1.23 55.81
CA PRO A 5 2.99 -1.16 55.16
C PRO A 5 3.73 -2.54 55.14
N ALA A 6 4.97 -2.48 54.63
CA ALA A 6 5.98 -3.53 54.61
C ALA A 6 6.35 -4.14 55.96
N ASN A 7 6.93 -5.39 55.96
CA ASN A 7 7.89 -5.85 56.94
C ASN A 7 8.79 -6.98 56.39
N HIS A 8 10.10 -6.68 56.42
CA HIS A 8 11.19 -7.67 56.53
C HIS A 8 11.30 -8.13 57.99
N PRO A 9 11.94 -9.26 58.29
CA PRO A 9 13.30 -9.29 58.85
C PRO A 9 14.15 -10.47 58.32
N VAL A 10 15.43 -10.33 58.07
CA VAL A 10 16.64 -10.12 58.86
C VAL A 10 17.10 -11.34 59.70
N ILE A 11 18.30 -11.82 59.31
CA ILE A 11 19.50 -12.30 60.04
C ILE A 11 19.46 -13.67 60.78
N ASN A 12 20.46 -14.50 60.55
CA ASN A 12 21.73 -14.78 61.25
C ASN A 12 22.24 -16.17 60.87
N SER A 13 23.41 -16.33 60.54
CA SER A 13 24.81 -16.32 61.06
C SER A 13 25.30 -17.66 61.54
N CYS A 14 26.51 -18.00 61.08
CA CYS A 14 27.64 -18.69 61.66
C CYS A 14 27.57 -20.16 62.08
N HIS A 15 28.45 -21.01 61.56
CA HIS A 15 29.68 -21.40 62.21
C HIS A 15 30.58 -22.31 61.35
N THR A 16 31.86 -22.03 61.49
CA THR A 16 33.11 -22.64 61.15
C THR A 16 33.25 -24.14 61.44
N ALA A 17 34.02 -24.86 60.62
CA ALA A 17 35.07 -25.76 61.03
C ALA A 17 36.00 -26.19 59.87
N GLU A 18 37.28 -26.19 60.22
CA GLU A 18 38.48 -26.45 59.43
C GLU A 18 38.61 -27.93 58.99
N GLY A 19 39.44 -28.17 57.98
CA GLY A 19 40.26 -29.37 57.96
C GLY A 19 40.50 -30.04 56.65
N GLY A 20 41.70 -29.97 56.11
CA GLY A 20 42.24 -31.07 55.31
C GLY A 20 42.66 -30.82 53.90
N LYS A 21 43.93 -30.47 53.70
CA LYS A 21 44.66 -30.50 52.43
C LYS A 21 44.63 -31.91 51.75
N ARG A 22 44.20 -31.97 50.50
CA ARG A 22 44.83 -32.89 49.51
C ARG A 22 44.78 -32.20 48.13
N ARG A 23 45.99 -31.98 47.58
CA ARG A 23 46.18 -31.56 46.20
C ARG A 23 45.89 -32.75 45.30
N THR A 24 44.90 -32.63 44.44
CA THR A 24 44.77 -33.44 43.24
C THR A 24 44.61 -32.48 42.08
N SER A 25 45.61 -32.53 41.18
CA SER A 25 45.61 -31.79 39.92
C SER A 25 44.49 -32.34 39.00
N SER A 26 43.41 -31.62 38.89
CA SER A 26 42.39 -31.91 37.89
C SER A 26 42.71 -31.12 36.65
N VAL A 27 43.05 -31.81 35.58
CA VAL A 27 43.14 -31.26 34.23
C VAL A 27 41.74 -30.92 33.79
N VAL A 28 41.44 -29.60 33.74
CA VAL A 28 40.18 -29.12 33.19
C VAL A 28 40.29 -29.16 31.67
N LEU A 29 39.64 -30.14 31.04
CA LEU A 29 39.41 -30.16 29.61
C LEU A 29 38.33 -29.06 29.29
N ILE A 30 38.77 -27.95 28.75
CA ILE A 30 37.87 -26.94 28.25
C ILE A 30 37.37 -27.43 26.86
N THR A 31 36.19 -28.00 26.87
CA THR A 31 35.45 -28.29 25.61
C THR A 31 34.90 -26.99 25.11
N VAL A 32 35.55 -26.37 24.13
CA VAL A 32 34.98 -25.23 23.37
C VAL A 32 33.86 -25.79 22.49
N ALA A 33 32.62 -25.59 22.94
CA ALA A 33 31.45 -25.83 22.12
C ALA A 33 31.40 -24.74 21.04
N LEU A 34 31.84 -25.09 19.85
CA LEU A 34 31.67 -24.27 18.64
C LEU A 34 30.17 -24.24 18.32
N SER A 35 29.47 -23.23 18.79
CA SER A 35 28.08 -22.96 18.41
C SER A 35 28.06 -22.56 16.94
N VAL A 36 27.77 -23.51 16.06
CA VAL A 36 27.43 -23.23 14.67
C VAL A 36 26.13 -22.45 14.67
N LEU A 37 26.23 -21.13 14.51
CA LEU A 37 25.08 -20.29 14.15
C LEU A 37 24.61 -20.74 12.76
N LEU A 38 23.60 -21.58 12.70
CA LEU A 38 22.85 -21.84 11.49
C LEU A 38 22.24 -20.49 11.07
N PRO A 39 22.47 -20.04 9.83
CA PRO A 39 21.77 -18.86 9.33
C PRO A 39 20.28 -19.19 9.41
N GLY A 40 19.55 -18.36 10.17
CA GLY A 40 18.11 -18.45 10.24
C GLY A 40 17.55 -18.46 8.81
N SER A 41 16.81 -19.50 8.47
CA SER A 41 16.04 -19.55 7.24
C SER A 41 15.16 -18.32 7.24
N LEU A 42 15.45 -17.32 6.38
CA LEU A 42 14.49 -16.32 5.99
C LEU A 42 13.26 -17.10 5.53
N SER A 43 12.16 -16.94 6.25
CA SER A 43 10.85 -17.42 5.85
C SER A 43 10.59 -16.78 4.49
N ALA A 44 10.73 -17.53 3.42
CA ALA A 44 10.25 -17.13 2.11
C ALA A 44 8.75 -16.94 2.30
N GLY A 45 8.27 -15.72 2.11
CA GLY A 45 6.84 -15.41 2.10
C GLY A 45 6.14 -16.45 1.22
N ASP A 46 4.90 -16.74 1.52
CA ASP A 46 4.10 -17.82 0.90
C ASP A 46 3.83 -17.47 -0.59
N HIS A 47 4.90 -17.51 -1.41
CA HIS A 47 4.84 -17.27 -2.85
C HIS A 47 4.34 -18.53 -3.54
N SER A 48 3.11 -18.50 -4.01
CA SER A 48 2.58 -19.52 -4.90
C SER A 48 2.83 -19.15 -6.36
N THR A 49 2.88 -20.13 -7.23
CA THR A 49 2.97 -19.90 -8.67
C THR A 49 1.75 -20.42 -9.39
N ALA A 50 1.30 -19.73 -10.43
CA ALA A 50 0.18 -20.16 -11.25
C ALA A 50 0.33 -19.68 -12.70
N LYS A 51 -0.45 -20.29 -13.60
CA LYS A 51 -0.63 -19.79 -14.97
C LYS A 51 -1.88 -18.94 -15.07
N VAL A 52 -1.79 -17.86 -15.83
CA VAL A 52 -2.91 -17.01 -16.15
C VAL A 52 -3.71 -17.63 -17.30
N ALA A 53 -5.03 -17.79 -17.09
CA ALA A 53 -5.95 -18.29 -18.08
C ALA A 53 -6.53 -17.17 -18.96
N TYR A 54 -6.76 -16.01 -18.37
CA TYR A 54 -7.39 -14.88 -19.07
C TYR A 54 -7.07 -13.55 -18.39
N VAL A 55 -6.93 -12.50 -19.19
CA VAL A 55 -6.75 -11.11 -18.74
C VAL A 55 -8.06 -10.36 -18.97
N ILE A 56 -8.67 -9.86 -17.90
CA ILE A 56 -9.94 -9.12 -17.95
C ILE A 56 -9.69 -7.70 -18.45
N ASP A 57 -8.80 -6.98 -17.76
CA ASP A 57 -8.40 -5.59 -18.01
C ASP A 57 -6.92 -5.41 -17.66
N GLY A 58 -6.43 -4.17 -17.60
CA GLY A 58 -4.99 -3.90 -17.35
C GLY A 58 -4.48 -4.26 -15.96
N ASP A 59 -5.35 -4.59 -14.99
CA ASP A 59 -4.96 -4.90 -13.61
C ASP A 59 -5.71 -6.07 -12.98
N THR A 60 -6.44 -6.84 -13.79
CA THR A 60 -7.23 -7.99 -13.31
C THR A 60 -7.06 -9.20 -14.23
N VAL A 61 -6.65 -10.33 -13.65
CA VAL A 61 -6.47 -11.60 -14.37
C VAL A 61 -7.31 -12.70 -13.76
N ILE A 62 -7.51 -13.80 -14.53
CA ILE A 62 -8.08 -15.07 -14.07
C ILE A 62 -6.99 -16.13 -14.20
N LEU A 63 -6.73 -16.85 -13.12
CA LEU A 63 -5.80 -17.98 -13.09
C LEU A 63 -6.45 -19.25 -13.69
N ASN A 64 -5.64 -20.23 -14.04
CA ASN A 64 -6.14 -21.54 -14.50
C ASN A 64 -7.02 -22.26 -13.47
N SER A 65 -6.87 -21.92 -12.17
CA SER A 65 -7.75 -22.39 -11.10
C SER A 65 -9.14 -21.77 -11.13
N GLY A 66 -9.39 -20.75 -11.95
CA GLY A 66 -10.60 -19.93 -11.94
C GLY A 66 -10.55 -18.76 -10.94
N GLU A 67 -9.50 -18.63 -10.15
CA GLU A 67 -9.29 -17.54 -9.19
C GLU A 67 -9.13 -16.20 -9.94
N ARG A 68 -9.86 -15.17 -9.51
CA ARG A 68 -9.72 -13.81 -10.03
C ARG A 68 -8.72 -13.03 -9.18
N VAL A 69 -7.68 -12.52 -9.79
CA VAL A 69 -6.63 -11.74 -9.10
C VAL A 69 -6.71 -10.29 -9.54
N ARG A 70 -6.80 -9.37 -8.58
CA ARG A 70 -6.64 -7.92 -8.75
C ARG A 70 -5.23 -7.53 -8.33
N LEU A 71 -4.48 -6.96 -9.24
CA LEU A 71 -3.11 -6.48 -8.98
C LEU A 71 -3.13 -5.34 -7.95
N LEU A 72 -2.29 -5.46 -6.93
CA LEU A 72 -2.16 -4.48 -5.85
C LEU A 72 -1.31 -3.28 -6.25
N GLY A 73 -1.53 -2.17 -5.60
CA GLY A 73 -0.68 -0.98 -5.71
C GLY A 73 -0.87 -0.15 -6.98
N ILE A 74 -1.66 -0.62 -7.95
CA ILE A 74 -1.91 0.07 -9.22
C ILE A 74 -3.40 0.17 -9.57
N ASN A 75 -3.71 1.12 -10.43
CA ASN A 75 -4.98 1.21 -11.16
C ASN A 75 -4.68 1.51 -12.63
N THR A 76 -5.25 0.73 -13.52
CA THR A 76 -5.20 0.97 -14.97
C THR A 76 -6.48 1.64 -15.45
N PRO A 77 -6.46 2.29 -16.61
CA PRO A 77 -7.69 2.78 -17.23
C PRO A 77 -8.63 1.62 -17.55
N GLU A 78 -9.92 1.89 -17.41
CA GLU A 78 -10.97 0.92 -17.68
C GLU A 78 -11.11 0.65 -19.20
N ILE A 79 -11.31 -0.61 -19.56
CA ILE A 79 -11.67 -0.99 -20.94
C ILE A 79 -13.16 -0.74 -21.19
N ALA A 80 -13.53 -0.62 -22.48
CA ALA A 80 -14.94 -0.49 -22.85
C ALA A 80 -15.72 -1.77 -22.53
N HIS A 81 -16.86 -1.61 -21.88
CA HIS A 81 -17.86 -2.67 -21.67
C HIS A 81 -19.20 -2.29 -22.32
N LYS A 82 -20.12 -3.26 -22.43
CA LYS A 82 -21.41 -3.09 -23.11
C LYS A 82 -22.19 -1.81 -22.79
N LYS A 83 -21.94 -1.19 -21.62
CA LYS A 83 -22.67 -0.01 -21.13
C LYS A 83 -21.76 1.17 -20.74
N THR A 84 -20.45 1.03 -20.85
CA THR A 84 -19.47 2.05 -20.47
C THR A 84 -18.43 2.22 -21.56
N TRP A 85 -18.13 3.50 -21.88
CA TRP A 85 -17.00 3.83 -22.74
C TRP A 85 -15.70 3.48 -22.02
N GLY A 86 -14.74 2.96 -22.79
CA GLY A 86 -13.38 2.75 -22.25
C GLY A 86 -12.67 4.08 -21.98
N GLU A 87 -11.75 4.03 -21.08
CA GLU A 87 -10.83 5.13 -20.82
C GLU A 87 -9.63 5.05 -21.78
N PRO A 88 -9.00 6.19 -22.11
CA PRO A 88 -7.79 6.19 -22.94
C PRO A 88 -6.70 5.29 -22.36
N LEU A 89 -6.07 4.46 -23.19
CA LEU A 89 -5.04 3.47 -22.85
C LEU A 89 -5.54 2.25 -22.03
N GLY A 90 -6.86 2.05 -21.87
CA GLY A 90 -7.37 0.86 -21.19
C GLY A 90 -7.06 -0.43 -21.95
N GLU A 91 -7.28 -0.44 -23.26
CA GLU A 91 -6.98 -1.62 -24.08
C GLU A 91 -5.45 -1.83 -24.21
N GLU A 92 -4.66 -0.76 -24.31
CA GLU A 92 -3.19 -0.84 -24.33
C GLU A 92 -2.65 -1.43 -23.04
N ALA A 93 -3.19 -1.04 -21.88
CA ALA A 93 -2.82 -1.61 -20.59
C ALA A 93 -3.17 -3.11 -20.52
N ARG A 94 -4.34 -3.48 -21.01
CA ARG A 94 -4.77 -4.88 -21.09
C ARG A 94 -3.86 -5.70 -22.03
N GLN A 95 -3.52 -5.19 -23.20
CA GLN A 95 -2.64 -5.88 -24.16
C GLN A 95 -1.23 -6.05 -23.59
N GLU A 96 -0.71 -5.04 -22.89
CA GLU A 96 0.59 -5.16 -22.23
C GLU A 96 0.56 -6.21 -21.12
N LEU A 97 -0.50 -6.25 -20.31
CA LEU A 97 -0.64 -7.30 -19.30
C LEU A 97 -0.70 -8.70 -19.94
N ILE A 98 -1.44 -8.86 -21.04
CA ILE A 98 -1.43 -10.12 -21.82
C ILE A 98 0.00 -10.48 -22.22
N ARG A 99 0.74 -9.56 -22.82
CA ARG A 99 2.14 -9.79 -23.26
C ARG A 99 3.05 -10.23 -22.11
N LEU A 100 2.81 -9.69 -20.92
CA LEU A 100 3.61 -10.01 -19.72
C LEU A 100 3.31 -11.40 -19.17
N VAL A 101 2.05 -11.88 -19.26
CA VAL A 101 1.60 -13.11 -18.58
C VAL A 101 1.22 -14.25 -19.53
N ASP A 102 1.06 -14.01 -20.85
CA ASP A 102 0.58 -15.01 -21.79
C ASP A 102 1.50 -16.24 -21.85
N ASN A 103 0.90 -17.42 -21.65
CA ASN A 103 1.59 -18.72 -21.59
C ASN A 103 2.72 -18.81 -20.56
N LYS A 104 2.81 -17.86 -19.61
CA LYS A 104 3.86 -17.82 -18.57
C LYS A 104 3.32 -18.23 -17.21
N THR A 105 4.21 -18.77 -16.40
CA THR A 105 3.96 -18.93 -14.96
C THR A 105 4.32 -17.62 -14.27
N VAL A 106 3.43 -17.14 -13.43
CA VAL A 106 3.64 -15.96 -12.58
C VAL A 106 3.77 -16.38 -11.13
N SER A 107 4.61 -15.71 -10.37
CA SER A 107 4.65 -15.80 -8.91
C SER A 107 3.60 -14.86 -8.34
N ILE A 108 2.89 -15.31 -7.30
CA ILE A 108 1.79 -14.62 -6.66
C ILE A 108 2.18 -14.34 -5.22
N GLU A 109 2.18 -13.08 -4.83
CA GLU A 109 2.41 -12.60 -3.46
C GLU A 109 1.12 -11.95 -2.96
N PRO A 110 0.32 -12.64 -2.13
CA PRO A 110 -0.91 -12.09 -1.57
C PRO A 110 -0.63 -10.90 -0.66
N GLY A 111 -1.49 -9.89 -0.71
CA GLY A 111 -1.41 -8.77 0.22
C GLY A 111 -1.80 -9.14 1.65
N ILE A 112 -1.55 -8.22 2.59
CA ILE A 112 -1.95 -8.32 4.00
C ILE A 112 -3.46 -8.57 4.10
N GLU A 113 -4.28 -7.77 3.43
CA GLU A 113 -5.66 -8.09 3.12
C GLU A 113 -5.68 -8.78 1.75
N SER A 114 -5.87 -10.09 1.77
CA SER A 114 -5.72 -10.91 0.57
C SER A 114 -6.99 -11.00 -0.29
N ARG A 115 -8.13 -10.44 0.15
CA ARG A 115 -9.37 -10.46 -0.63
C ARG A 115 -10.14 -9.15 -0.53
N ASP A 116 -10.71 -8.74 -1.63
CA ASP A 116 -11.60 -7.60 -1.63
C ASP A 116 -13.07 -8.01 -1.37
N ARG A 117 -13.93 -7.01 -1.25
CA ARG A 117 -15.39 -7.21 -1.03
C ARG A 117 -16.11 -7.97 -2.17
N TYR A 118 -15.46 -8.14 -3.31
CA TYR A 118 -15.98 -8.90 -4.45
C TYR A 118 -15.43 -10.32 -4.50
N GLY A 119 -14.60 -10.71 -3.51
CA GLY A 119 -13.98 -12.02 -3.41
C GLY A 119 -12.74 -12.20 -4.31
N ARG A 120 -12.25 -11.14 -4.99
CA ARG A 120 -11.02 -11.24 -5.79
C ARG A 120 -9.82 -11.37 -4.87
N LEU A 121 -8.86 -12.22 -5.24
CA LEU A 121 -7.55 -12.27 -4.60
C LEU A 121 -6.81 -10.94 -4.88
N LEU A 122 -6.32 -10.31 -3.84
CA LEU A 122 -5.48 -9.12 -3.90
C LEU A 122 -4.02 -9.56 -3.80
N ALA A 123 -3.24 -9.39 -4.85
CA ALA A 123 -1.86 -9.88 -4.88
C ALA A 123 -0.97 -9.02 -5.78
N HIS A 124 0.34 -9.10 -5.53
CA HIS A 124 1.37 -8.68 -6.46
C HIS A 124 1.76 -9.85 -7.36
N LEU A 125 2.05 -9.55 -8.62
CA LEU A 125 2.47 -10.55 -9.59
C LEU A 125 3.88 -10.28 -10.08
N THR A 126 4.69 -11.35 -10.09
CA THR A 126 6.05 -11.33 -10.63
C THR A 126 6.13 -12.32 -11.78
N SER A 127 6.67 -11.87 -12.90
CA SER A 127 6.89 -12.69 -14.08
C SER A 127 8.03 -13.72 -13.86
N SER A 128 8.12 -14.72 -14.71
CA SER A 128 9.12 -15.79 -14.59
C SER A 128 10.58 -15.30 -14.67
N ASP A 129 10.83 -14.11 -15.22
CA ASP A 129 12.15 -13.46 -15.26
C ASP A 129 12.40 -12.54 -14.04
N GLY A 130 11.55 -12.62 -13.01
CA GLY A 130 11.72 -11.91 -11.74
C GLY A 130 11.30 -10.44 -11.75
N LYS A 131 10.58 -9.96 -12.78
CA LYS A 131 10.11 -8.57 -12.87
C LYS A 131 8.72 -8.41 -12.31
N SER A 132 8.50 -7.34 -11.52
CA SER A 132 7.16 -6.93 -11.12
C SER A 132 6.34 -6.52 -12.34
N ILE A 133 5.16 -7.11 -12.48
CA ILE A 133 4.22 -6.80 -13.53
C ILE A 133 3.66 -5.39 -13.33
N GLU A 134 3.33 -5.03 -12.09
CA GLU A 134 2.84 -3.71 -11.71
C GLU A 134 3.88 -2.62 -12.02
N ALA A 135 5.14 -2.84 -11.62
CA ALA A 135 6.21 -1.88 -11.89
C ALA A 135 6.42 -1.68 -13.40
N THR A 136 6.28 -2.74 -14.20
CA THR A 136 6.39 -2.65 -15.66
C THR A 136 5.27 -1.80 -16.27
N LEU A 137 4.02 -1.98 -15.82
CA LEU A 137 2.89 -1.17 -16.28
C LEU A 137 3.03 0.30 -15.86
N LEU A 138 3.52 0.55 -14.63
CA LEU A 138 3.81 1.91 -14.15
C LEU A 138 4.92 2.59 -14.95
N GLU A 139 6.00 1.86 -15.29
CA GLU A 139 7.12 2.40 -16.06
C GLU A 139 6.70 2.86 -17.45
N GLN A 140 5.77 2.14 -18.06
CA GLN A 140 5.22 2.49 -19.37
C GLN A 140 4.15 3.58 -19.30
N GLY A 141 3.71 3.96 -18.09
CA GLY A 141 2.61 4.90 -17.87
C GLY A 141 1.24 4.33 -18.24
N LEU A 142 1.10 3.01 -18.23
CA LEU A 142 -0.18 2.30 -18.46
C LEU A 142 -0.99 2.10 -17.19
N ALA A 143 -0.40 2.42 -16.04
CA ALA A 143 -1.04 2.38 -14.73
C ALA A 143 -0.67 3.61 -13.91
N ALA A 144 -1.46 3.92 -12.90
CA ALA A 144 -1.17 4.89 -11.86
C ALA A 144 -1.14 4.19 -10.50
N VAL A 145 -0.23 4.63 -9.61
CA VAL A 145 -0.17 4.11 -8.25
C VAL A 145 -1.46 4.39 -7.51
N VAL A 146 -2.03 3.39 -6.88
CA VAL A 146 -3.14 3.48 -5.93
C VAL A 146 -2.77 2.78 -4.63
N VAL A 147 -3.09 3.40 -3.50
CA VAL A 147 -2.80 2.82 -2.19
C VAL A 147 -4.10 2.63 -1.43
N ILE A 148 -4.41 1.37 -1.12
CA ILE A 148 -5.58 0.96 -0.34
C ILE A 148 -5.05 0.18 0.86
N PRO A 149 -4.92 0.82 2.04
CA PRO A 149 -4.48 0.12 3.24
C PRO A 149 -5.38 -1.08 3.59
N PRO A 150 -4.82 -2.13 4.21
CA PRO A 150 -3.47 -2.21 4.76
C PRO A 150 -2.37 -2.59 3.77
N ASN A 151 -2.71 -2.85 2.49
CA ASN A 151 -1.77 -3.24 1.44
C ASN A 151 -0.95 -2.03 0.97
N VAL A 152 0.21 -1.83 1.56
CA VAL A 152 1.12 -0.71 1.29
C VAL A 152 2.51 -1.17 0.83
N ASP A 153 2.66 -2.48 0.62
CA ASP A 153 3.90 -3.09 0.17
C ASP A 153 4.28 -2.56 -1.24
N HIS A 154 5.56 -2.59 -1.56
CA HIS A 154 6.10 -2.08 -2.83
C HIS A 154 5.84 -0.59 -3.14
N LEU A 155 5.15 0.16 -2.27
CA LEU A 155 4.82 1.57 -2.50
C LEU A 155 6.04 2.46 -2.81
N PRO A 156 7.19 2.35 -2.13
CA PRO A 156 8.38 3.15 -2.46
C PRO A 156 8.89 2.89 -3.88
N GLU A 157 8.92 1.63 -4.31
CA GLU A 157 9.31 1.23 -5.66
C GLU A 157 8.33 1.80 -6.70
N PHE A 158 7.04 1.52 -6.52
CA PHE A 158 6.00 1.95 -7.45
C PHE A 158 5.94 3.46 -7.60
N THR A 159 6.07 4.20 -6.50
CA THR A 159 6.11 5.67 -6.53
C THR A 159 7.31 6.18 -7.32
N ARG A 160 8.48 5.57 -7.13
CA ARG A 160 9.70 5.94 -7.86
C ARG A 160 9.57 5.70 -9.37
N VAL A 161 9.03 4.54 -9.74
CA VAL A 161 8.83 4.15 -11.16
C VAL A 161 7.79 5.06 -11.82
N GLU A 162 6.65 5.29 -11.16
CA GLU A 162 5.63 6.22 -11.64
C GLU A 162 6.18 7.63 -11.85
N GLU A 163 7.01 8.14 -10.91
CA GLU A 163 7.57 9.47 -11.04
C GLU A 163 8.50 9.61 -12.26
N GLN A 164 9.23 8.54 -12.61
CA GLN A 164 10.03 8.51 -13.85
C GLN A 164 9.13 8.55 -15.10
N ALA A 165 8.03 7.78 -15.11
CA ALA A 165 7.06 7.79 -16.20
C ALA A 165 6.40 9.18 -16.35
N ARG A 166 6.06 9.82 -15.23
CA ARG A 166 5.49 11.19 -15.20
C ARG A 166 6.44 12.22 -15.77
N LYS A 167 7.71 12.23 -15.35
CA LYS A 167 8.74 13.15 -15.88
C LYS A 167 8.93 12.98 -17.38
N ALA A 168 8.89 11.74 -17.85
CA ALA A 168 9.01 11.40 -19.27
C ALA A 168 7.68 11.55 -20.06
N LYS A 169 6.59 11.94 -19.41
CA LYS A 169 5.24 12.03 -20.00
C LYS A 169 4.80 10.75 -20.72
N ARG A 170 5.17 9.60 -20.20
CA ARG A 170 4.82 8.31 -20.81
C ARG A 170 3.34 7.99 -20.57
N GLY A 171 2.70 7.39 -21.57
CA GLY A 171 1.34 6.89 -21.50
C GLY A 171 0.34 7.90 -20.92
N LEU A 172 -0.34 7.56 -19.82
CA LEU A 172 -1.31 8.41 -19.11
C LEU A 172 -0.79 9.81 -18.82
N TRP A 173 0.51 9.93 -18.49
CA TRP A 173 1.13 11.17 -18.06
C TRP A 173 1.33 12.18 -19.18
N GLY A 174 1.19 11.75 -20.44
CA GLY A 174 1.20 12.62 -21.63
C GLY A 174 -0.20 13.03 -22.10
N LEU A 175 -1.28 12.51 -21.48
CA LEU A 175 -2.64 12.72 -21.95
C LEU A 175 -3.37 13.82 -21.16
N PRO A 176 -4.06 14.75 -21.84
CA PRO A 176 -4.94 15.74 -21.19
C PRO A 176 -6.04 15.11 -20.33
N TYR A 177 -6.46 13.89 -20.67
CA TYR A 177 -7.45 13.14 -19.91
C TYR A 177 -7.02 12.89 -18.46
N PHE A 178 -5.72 12.69 -18.22
CA PHE A 178 -5.17 12.37 -16.89
C PHE A 178 -4.60 13.60 -16.15
N GLU A 179 -4.71 14.79 -16.74
CA GLU A 179 -4.36 16.05 -16.06
C GLU A 179 -5.30 16.32 -14.88
N PRO A 180 -4.81 16.96 -13.79
CA PRO A 180 -5.65 17.27 -12.65
C PRO A 180 -6.81 18.20 -13.00
N ARG A 181 -8.05 17.79 -12.73
CA ARG A 181 -9.24 18.62 -12.83
C ARG A 181 -9.28 19.63 -11.71
N SER A 182 -9.77 20.85 -11.99
CA SER A 182 -10.05 21.82 -10.93
C SER A 182 -11.22 21.34 -10.05
N ALA A 183 -11.06 21.46 -8.73
CA ALA A 183 -12.11 21.13 -7.77
C ALA A 183 -13.41 21.96 -7.97
N ASP A 184 -13.32 23.12 -8.62
CA ASP A 184 -14.47 24.00 -8.90
C ASP A 184 -15.18 23.67 -10.22
N ALA A 185 -14.53 22.90 -11.12
CA ALA A 185 -15.01 22.61 -12.48
C ALA A 185 -15.51 21.18 -12.68
N LEU A 186 -15.67 20.41 -11.59
CA LEU A 186 -16.10 19.02 -11.66
C LEU A 186 -17.56 18.87 -12.12
N ASN A 187 -17.79 17.87 -12.96
CA ASN A 187 -19.11 17.54 -13.51
C ASN A 187 -19.29 16.00 -13.63
N ASP A 188 -20.46 15.55 -14.09
CA ASP A 188 -20.84 14.14 -14.12
C ASP A 188 -19.95 13.29 -15.03
N SER A 189 -19.29 13.87 -16.01
CA SER A 189 -18.36 13.15 -16.90
C SER A 189 -16.98 12.88 -16.23
N ASP A 190 -16.72 13.49 -15.10
CA ASP A 190 -15.47 13.32 -14.36
C ASP A 190 -15.48 12.13 -13.39
N GLN A 191 -16.55 11.32 -13.32
CA GLN A 191 -16.61 10.13 -12.48
C GLN A 191 -15.51 9.12 -12.84
N GLY A 192 -15.15 8.25 -11.88
CA GLY A 192 -14.09 7.26 -12.03
C GLY A 192 -12.80 7.65 -11.33
N PHE A 193 -11.70 7.02 -11.71
CA PHE A 193 -10.39 7.32 -11.11
C PHE A 193 -9.83 8.61 -11.70
N ARG A 194 -9.69 9.65 -10.85
CA ARG A 194 -9.31 11.00 -11.29
C ARG A 194 -8.25 11.62 -10.40
N ARG A 195 -7.63 12.64 -10.94
CA ARG A 195 -6.78 13.58 -10.21
C ARG A 195 -7.55 14.89 -10.09
N VAL A 196 -7.67 15.41 -8.86
CA VAL A 196 -8.39 16.67 -8.60
C VAL A 196 -7.46 17.62 -7.87
N ARG A 197 -7.35 18.86 -8.36
CA ARG A 197 -6.52 19.92 -7.79
C ARG A 197 -7.38 21.04 -7.23
N GLY A 198 -6.99 21.58 -6.07
CA GLY A 198 -7.61 22.74 -5.48
C GLY A 198 -6.89 23.21 -4.23
N ARG A 199 -7.31 24.38 -3.72
CA ARG A 199 -6.85 24.89 -2.43
C ARG A 199 -7.78 24.37 -1.33
N VAL A 200 -7.22 23.90 -0.23
CA VAL A 200 -8.03 23.49 0.93
C VAL A 200 -8.59 24.73 1.60
N VAL A 201 -9.91 24.90 1.53
CA VAL A 201 -10.62 26.08 2.07
C VAL A 201 -11.22 25.83 3.45
N ARG A 202 -11.39 24.55 3.81
CA ARG A 202 -11.91 24.15 5.12
C ARG A 202 -11.38 22.77 5.50
N VAL A 203 -11.07 22.61 6.77
CA VAL A 203 -10.79 21.32 7.40
C VAL A 203 -11.88 21.02 8.42
N ALA A 204 -12.41 19.82 8.41
CA ALA A 204 -13.40 19.36 9.39
C ALA A 204 -12.98 17.98 9.92
N SER A 205 -13.10 17.82 11.22
CA SER A 205 -12.71 16.61 11.92
C SER A 205 -13.86 16.10 12.77
N THR A 206 -14.17 14.81 12.62
CA THR A 206 -15.21 14.10 13.40
C THR A 206 -14.59 12.89 14.10
N LYS A 207 -15.36 12.19 14.92
CA LYS A 207 -14.92 10.92 15.52
C LYS A 207 -14.62 9.82 14.48
N LYS A 208 -15.20 9.90 13.27
CA LYS A 208 -15.09 8.86 12.25
C LYS A 208 -14.19 9.23 11.07
N SER A 209 -14.05 10.51 10.77
CA SER A 209 -13.36 10.95 9.57
C SER A 209 -12.80 12.36 9.65
N ILE A 210 -11.84 12.65 8.80
CA ILE A 210 -11.31 13.96 8.49
C ILE A 210 -11.77 14.31 7.07
N SER A 211 -12.18 15.55 6.87
CA SER A 211 -12.59 16.09 5.58
C SER A 211 -11.78 17.33 5.23
N LEU A 212 -11.13 17.31 4.07
CA LEU A 212 -10.47 18.47 3.47
C LEU A 212 -11.38 18.98 2.34
N GLN A 213 -11.96 20.13 2.49
CA GLN A 213 -12.84 20.73 1.48
C GLN A 213 -12.03 21.65 0.56
N LEU A 214 -12.09 21.41 -0.75
CA LEU A 214 -11.37 22.17 -1.75
C LEU A 214 -12.27 23.15 -2.51
N SER A 215 -13.59 22.85 -2.58
CA SER A 215 -14.61 23.76 -3.13
C SER A 215 -15.93 23.53 -2.41
N HIS A 216 -16.95 24.35 -2.71
CA HIS A 216 -18.28 24.16 -2.15
C HIS A 216 -18.93 22.82 -2.55
N ARG A 217 -18.42 22.17 -3.62
CA ARG A 217 -18.93 20.90 -4.16
C ARG A 217 -17.94 19.73 -4.08
N PHE A 218 -16.70 19.91 -3.62
CA PHE A 218 -15.73 18.85 -3.58
C PHE A 218 -15.00 18.75 -2.24
N SER A 219 -14.90 17.50 -1.74
CA SER A 219 -14.16 17.19 -0.53
C SER A 219 -13.35 15.90 -0.66
N ILE A 220 -12.22 15.87 0.04
CA ILE A 220 -11.44 14.67 0.29
C ILE A 220 -11.85 14.14 1.66
N THR A 221 -12.09 12.83 1.76
CA THR A 221 -12.44 12.18 3.03
C THR A 221 -11.40 11.13 3.39
N ILE A 222 -10.97 11.14 4.65
CA ILE A 222 -10.00 10.20 5.22
C ILE A 222 -10.63 9.60 6.47
N HIS A 223 -10.67 8.28 6.59
CA HIS A 223 -11.13 7.63 7.81
C HIS A 223 -10.19 7.95 8.97
N ARG A 224 -10.74 8.13 10.19
CA ARG A 224 -9.97 8.50 11.38
C ARG A 224 -8.86 7.47 11.67
N GLN A 225 -9.17 6.19 11.61
CA GLN A 225 -8.21 5.11 11.83
C GLN A 225 -7.03 5.16 10.84
N GLU A 226 -7.31 5.49 9.58
CA GLU A 226 -6.29 5.62 8.55
C GLU A 226 -5.43 6.86 8.76
N TRP A 227 -6.06 7.97 9.18
CA TRP A 227 -5.33 9.17 9.58
C TRP A 227 -4.33 8.86 10.69
N GLU A 228 -4.78 8.25 11.77
CA GLU A 228 -3.97 7.93 12.96
C GLU A 228 -2.84 6.94 12.64
N ARG A 229 -3.02 6.09 11.63
CA ARG A 229 -2.05 5.07 11.26
C ARG A 229 -1.00 5.53 10.25
N TYR A 230 -1.38 6.33 9.27
CA TYR A 230 -0.54 6.63 8.11
C TYR A 230 -0.18 8.11 7.95
N TRP A 231 -0.91 9.02 8.60
CA TRP A 231 -0.70 10.45 8.44
C TRP A 231 0.07 11.03 9.63
N GLN A 232 0.82 12.10 9.39
CA GLN A 232 1.56 12.80 10.44
C GLN A 232 0.98 14.19 10.68
N GLY A 233 1.07 14.66 11.91
CA GLY A 233 0.63 16.00 12.31
C GLY A 233 -0.88 16.14 12.40
N HIS A 234 -1.34 17.40 12.40
CA HIS A 234 -2.74 17.74 12.54
C HIS A 234 -3.38 18.03 11.17
N PRO A 235 -4.67 17.69 10.96
CA PRO A 235 -5.36 17.96 9.69
C PRO A 235 -5.32 19.42 9.26
N GLU A 236 -5.29 20.35 10.22
CA GLU A 236 -5.25 21.79 10.00
C GLU A 236 -4.01 22.27 9.24
N GLN A 237 -2.92 21.49 9.22
CA GLN A 237 -1.73 21.81 8.41
C GLN A 237 -2.02 21.91 6.91
N TYR A 238 -3.10 21.27 6.44
CA TYR A 238 -3.53 21.33 5.05
C TYR A 238 -4.34 22.58 4.72
N LEU A 239 -4.84 23.31 5.73
CA LEU A 239 -5.64 24.51 5.49
C LEU A 239 -4.85 25.52 4.66
N HIS A 240 -5.49 26.02 3.61
CA HIS A 240 -4.94 26.96 2.63
C HIS A 240 -3.82 26.40 1.72
N GLN A 241 -3.46 25.12 1.86
CA GLN A 241 -2.50 24.48 0.96
C GLN A 241 -3.16 24.16 -0.39
N TRP A 242 -2.38 24.29 -1.46
CA TRP A 242 -2.74 23.72 -2.75
C TRP A 242 -2.40 22.24 -2.77
N VAL A 243 -3.36 21.42 -3.10
CA VAL A 243 -3.20 19.97 -3.14
C VAL A 243 -3.69 19.39 -4.46
N THR A 244 -3.11 18.24 -4.84
CA THR A 244 -3.65 17.35 -5.86
C THR A 244 -3.92 16.00 -5.22
N VAL A 245 -5.18 15.59 -5.19
CA VAL A 245 -5.60 14.26 -4.75
C VAL A 245 -5.85 13.38 -5.95
N ARG A 246 -5.60 12.07 -5.82
CA ARG A 246 -6.01 11.05 -6.78
C ARG A 246 -6.85 9.96 -6.10
N GLY A 247 -7.83 9.43 -6.84
CA GLY A 247 -8.72 8.40 -6.34
C GLY A 247 -10.02 8.35 -7.12
N TRP A 248 -10.93 7.50 -6.68
CA TRP A 248 -12.24 7.39 -7.31
C TRP A 248 -13.12 8.57 -6.93
N LEU A 249 -13.44 9.39 -7.94
CA LEU A 249 -14.36 10.50 -7.82
C LEU A 249 -15.80 9.98 -7.89
N VAL A 250 -16.52 10.14 -6.80
CA VAL A 250 -17.89 9.66 -6.68
C VAL A 250 -18.84 10.82 -6.32
N SER A 251 -20.07 10.73 -6.82
CA SER A 251 -21.12 11.66 -6.43
C SER A 251 -21.46 11.52 -4.94
N SER A 252 -21.65 12.61 -4.25
CA SER A 252 -21.95 12.68 -2.81
C SER A 252 -23.03 13.70 -2.53
N GLY A 253 -24.29 13.32 -2.80
CA GLY A 253 -25.45 14.19 -2.57
C GLY A 253 -25.37 15.50 -3.36
N ARG A 254 -24.85 16.58 -2.74
CA ARG A 254 -24.78 17.92 -3.36
C ARG A 254 -23.45 18.20 -4.07
N GLY A 255 -22.57 17.23 -4.20
CA GLY A 255 -21.24 17.45 -4.79
C GLY A 255 -20.47 16.16 -5.04
N TRP A 256 -19.15 16.24 -4.91
CA TRP A 256 -18.20 15.23 -5.25
C TRP A 256 -17.30 14.87 -4.08
N ARG A 257 -16.81 13.65 -4.05
CA ARG A 257 -15.91 13.18 -3.02
C ARG A 257 -14.88 12.21 -3.58
N ILE A 258 -13.64 12.28 -3.05
CA ILE A 258 -12.64 11.23 -3.15
C ILE A 258 -12.33 10.75 -1.73
N ASN A 259 -12.39 9.44 -1.50
CA ASN A 259 -11.93 8.83 -0.26
C ASN A 259 -10.51 8.33 -0.46
N ILE A 260 -9.62 8.66 0.47
CA ILE A 260 -8.24 8.17 0.46
C ILE A 260 -7.86 7.63 1.84
N GLY A 261 -7.06 6.56 1.86
CA GLY A 261 -6.58 5.93 3.10
C GLY A 261 -5.12 6.22 3.41
N HIS A 262 -4.35 6.71 2.43
CA HIS A 262 -2.91 6.86 2.58
C HIS A 262 -2.42 8.20 2.03
N PRO A 263 -1.41 8.86 2.67
CA PRO A 263 -0.90 10.17 2.24
C PRO A 263 -0.30 10.17 0.82
N ALA A 264 0.19 9.04 0.31
CA ALA A 264 0.67 8.94 -1.07
C ALA A 264 -0.40 9.24 -2.14
N MET A 265 -1.68 9.28 -1.76
CA MET A 265 -2.79 9.67 -2.65
C MET A 265 -3.03 11.18 -2.67
N LEU A 266 -2.27 11.96 -1.89
CA LEU A 266 -2.39 13.42 -1.77
C LEU A 266 -1.02 14.08 -1.92
N HIS A 267 -0.88 14.95 -2.90
CA HIS A 267 0.35 15.71 -3.13
C HIS A 267 0.15 17.18 -2.77
N LEU A 268 1.07 17.74 -1.98
CA LEU A 268 1.18 19.19 -1.80
C LEU A 268 1.80 19.79 -3.07
N ASN A 269 1.17 20.80 -3.63
CA ASN A 269 1.70 21.52 -4.77
C ASN A 269 2.43 22.77 -4.26
N PRO A 270 3.60 23.13 -4.81
CA PRO A 270 4.18 24.41 -4.51
C PRO A 270 3.22 25.53 -4.89
N SER A 271 3.21 26.58 -4.08
CA SER A 271 2.41 27.80 -4.23
C SER A 271 2.75 28.53 -5.53
#